data_82f078ab67c4b690fccbde59ac0bf5d8
#
_entry.id   82f078ab67c4b690fccbde59ac0bf5d8
#
_cell.length_a   1.000
_cell.length_b   1.000
_cell.length_c   1.000
_cell.angle_alpha   90.00
_cell.angle_beta   90.00
_cell.angle_gamma   90.00
#
_symmetry.space_group_name_H-M   'P 1'
#
loop_
_entity.id
_entity.type
_entity.pdbx_description
1 polymer ?
#
loop_
_entity_poly.entity_id
_entity_poly.type
_entity_poly.pdbx_seq_one_letter_code
_entity_poly.pdbx_strand_id
1 'polypeptide(L)'
;MSWLLLLLGIVSLGLVANAFIPVRRNIWLFLPSFMASWLAIELAWLNLVVDLALTSLLVWAGALDHWVGWIGLVLSVLSWILLLVTIVWSRGTSRAAEVVLAEVGVIDDPGPRHTVSRTRNVPYARVGGRVLKLDVFAPSDRPNDGTRRPALLQVHGGAWIIGDKREQGIPLLKALARDGWVGFNANYRLSPA
;
A
#
# COMPACT_ATOMS: atom_id res chain seq x y z
N MET A 1 -26.04 18.20 17.86
CA MET A 1 -25.67 17.47 16.62
C MET A 1 -24.83 18.29 15.67
N SER A 2 -25.09 19.59 15.49
CA SER A 2 -24.37 20.48 14.55
C SER A 2 -22.86 20.53 14.77
N TRP A 3 -22.40 20.57 16.02
CA TRP A 3 -20.97 20.52 16.35
C TRP A 3 -20.30 19.18 16.02
N LEU A 4 -21.03 18.08 16.12
CA LEU A 4 -20.53 16.75 15.71
C LEU A 4 -20.36 16.67 14.19
N LEU A 5 -21.28 17.24 13.42
CA LEU A 5 -21.15 17.33 11.97
C LEU A 5 -19.98 18.23 11.56
N LEU A 6 -19.77 19.35 12.26
CA LEU A 6 -18.59 20.19 12.04
C LEU A 6 -17.29 19.42 12.33
N LEU A 7 -17.21 18.71 13.46
CA LEU A 7 -16.05 17.90 13.81
C LEU A 7 -15.78 16.81 12.77
N LEU A 8 -16.82 16.08 12.35
CA LEU A 8 -16.73 15.08 11.30
C LEU A 8 -16.12 15.70 10.03
N GLY A 9 -16.68 16.81 9.53
CA GLY A 9 -16.21 17.47 8.33
C GLY A 9 -14.75 17.95 8.42
N ILE A 10 -14.34 18.52 9.58
CA ILE A 10 -12.96 18.93 9.81
C ILE A 10 -12.02 17.72 9.79
N VAL A 11 -12.35 16.63 10.49
CA VAL A 11 -11.51 15.43 10.57
C VAL A 11 -11.41 14.75 9.20
N SER A 12 -12.55 14.51 8.54
CA SER A 12 -12.58 13.87 7.23
C SER A 12 -11.80 14.66 6.18
N LEU A 13 -12.07 15.96 6.08
CA LEU A 13 -11.35 16.82 5.12
C LEU A 13 -9.86 16.91 5.45
N GLY A 14 -9.50 17.02 6.74
CA GLY A 14 -8.11 17.07 7.19
C GLY A 14 -7.34 15.80 6.83
N LEU A 15 -7.92 14.62 7.04
CA LEU A 15 -7.30 13.33 6.71
C LEU A 15 -7.10 13.19 5.19
N VAL A 16 -8.11 13.53 4.41
CA VAL A 16 -8.03 13.40 2.94
C VAL A 16 -7.12 14.46 2.35
N ALA A 17 -7.20 15.72 2.78
CA ALA A 17 -6.30 16.78 2.33
C ALA A 17 -4.82 16.47 2.65
N ASN A 18 -4.55 15.85 3.80
CA ASN A 18 -3.20 15.39 4.16
C ASN A 18 -2.63 14.36 3.15
N ALA A 19 -3.47 13.58 2.46
CA ALA A 19 -3.02 12.67 1.41
C ALA A 19 -2.45 13.42 0.18
N PHE A 20 -2.96 14.62 -0.12
CA PHE A 20 -2.48 15.46 -1.21
C PHE A 20 -1.29 16.34 -0.78
N ILE A 21 -1.26 16.78 0.47
CA ILE A 21 -0.24 17.69 1.01
C ILE A 21 0.32 17.11 2.33
N PRO A 22 1.09 15.99 2.27
CA PRO A 22 1.60 15.34 3.48
C PRO A 22 2.68 16.18 4.17
N VAL A 23 2.72 16.13 5.50
CA VAL A 23 3.75 16.79 6.31
C VAL A 23 5.08 16.05 6.13
N ARG A 24 6.08 16.71 5.51
CA ARG A 24 7.39 16.11 5.21
C ARG A 24 8.55 16.67 6.04
N ARG A 25 8.41 17.88 6.57
CA ARG A 25 9.52 18.61 7.23
C ARG A 25 9.72 18.30 8.70
N ASN A 26 8.70 17.81 9.40
CA ASN A 26 8.77 17.52 10.81
C ASN A 26 8.74 16.00 11.01
N ILE A 27 9.84 15.44 11.55
CA ILE A 27 9.98 13.99 11.76
C ILE A 27 8.91 13.42 12.69
N TRP A 28 8.48 14.15 13.70
CA TRP A 28 7.46 13.71 14.64
C TRP A 28 6.05 13.69 14.06
N LEU A 29 5.79 14.57 13.08
CA LEU A 29 4.52 14.63 12.37
C LEU A 29 4.53 13.81 11.08
N PHE A 30 5.71 13.43 10.59
CA PHE A 30 5.85 12.66 9.34
C PHE A 30 5.14 11.30 9.45
N LEU A 31 5.41 10.52 10.49
CA LEU A 31 4.83 9.19 10.63
C LEU A 31 3.30 9.22 10.80
N PRO A 32 2.70 10.03 11.69
CA PRO A 32 1.26 10.19 11.74
C PRO A 32 0.64 10.66 10.42
N SER A 33 1.27 11.66 9.76
CA SER A 33 0.81 12.17 8.47
C SER A 33 0.88 11.10 7.37
N PHE A 34 1.95 10.31 7.33
CA PHE A 34 2.10 9.20 6.39
C PHE A 34 1.03 8.12 6.63
N MET A 35 0.80 7.70 7.86
CA MET A 35 -0.21 6.70 8.20
C MET A 35 -1.62 7.18 7.84
N ALA A 36 -1.96 8.43 8.16
CA ALA A 36 -3.23 9.03 7.81
C ALA A 36 -3.44 9.12 6.29
N SER A 37 -2.42 9.53 5.54
CA SER A 37 -2.46 9.58 4.07
C SER A 37 -2.64 8.20 3.46
N TRP A 38 -1.89 7.22 3.96
CA TRP A 38 -1.98 5.85 3.48
C TRP A 38 -3.38 5.27 3.68
N LEU A 39 -3.96 5.38 4.87
CA LEU A 39 -5.32 4.93 5.16
C LEU A 39 -6.37 5.67 4.31
N ALA A 40 -6.20 6.98 4.09
CA ALA A 40 -7.10 7.76 3.27
C ALA A 40 -7.10 7.31 1.80
N ILE A 41 -5.95 6.93 1.25
CA ILE A 41 -5.79 6.51 -0.16
C ILE A 41 -6.24 5.06 -0.35
N GLU A 42 -5.72 4.12 0.45
CA GLU A 42 -6.00 2.69 0.30
C GLU A 42 -7.48 2.34 0.58
N LEU A 43 -8.10 3.04 1.52
CA LEU A 43 -9.49 2.82 1.93
C LEU A 43 -10.42 3.93 1.44
N ALA A 44 -10.09 4.63 0.37
CA ALA A 44 -10.83 5.81 -0.09
C ALA A 44 -12.34 5.53 -0.29
N TRP A 45 -12.71 4.39 -0.89
CA TRP A 45 -14.11 4.02 -1.09
C TRP A 45 -14.82 3.72 0.23
N LEU A 46 -14.15 3.07 1.19
CA LEU A 46 -14.70 2.77 2.51
C LEU A 46 -14.88 4.06 3.32
N ASN A 47 -13.87 4.94 3.30
CA ASN A 47 -13.96 6.25 3.94
C ASN A 47 -15.13 7.06 3.39
N LEU A 48 -15.34 7.05 2.07
CA LEU A 48 -16.48 7.74 1.44
C LEU A 48 -17.82 7.19 1.94
N VAL A 49 -17.99 5.87 1.99
CA VAL A 49 -19.23 5.23 2.46
C VAL A 49 -19.50 5.54 3.94
N VAL A 50 -18.48 5.44 4.78
CA VAL A 50 -18.60 5.72 6.22
C VAL A 50 -18.92 7.20 6.46
N ASP A 51 -18.24 8.11 5.77
CA ASP A 51 -18.45 9.56 5.92
C ASP A 51 -19.87 9.96 5.43
N LEU A 52 -20.33 9.41 4.31
CA LEU A 52 -21.70 9.58 3.83
C LEU A 52 -22.75 9.07 4.84
N ALA A 53 -22.52 7.88 5.40
CA ALA A 53 -23.46 7.29 6.36
C ALA A 53 -23.54 8.11 7.66
N LEU A 54 -22.39 8.52 8.21
CA LEU A 54 -22.32 9.34 9.42
C LEU A 54 -22.92 10.73 9.20
N THR A 55 -22.59 11.38 8.09
CA THR A 55 -23.18 12.68 7.73
C THR A 55 -24.71 12.57 7.59
N SER A 56 -25.21 11.57 6.89
CA SER A 56 -26.65 11.35 6.73
C SER A 56 -27.35 11.12 8.07
N LEU A 57 -26.75 10.34 8.96
CA LEU A 57 -27.26 10.09 10.30
C LEU A 57 -27.33 11.39 11.13
N LEU A 58 -26.28 12.21 11.09
CA LEU A 58 -26.22 13.47 11.82
C LEU A 58 -27.19 14.49 11.27
N VAL A 59 -27.37 14.56 9.95
CA VAL A 59 -28.39 15.43 9.29
C VAL A 59 -29.78 14.99 9.70
N TRP A 60 -30.07 13.69 9.66
CA TRP A 60 -31.35 13.15 10.13
C TRP A 60 -31.63 13.48 11.59
N ALA A 61 -30.56 13.50 12.43
CA ALA A 61 -30.65 13.88 13.85
C ALA A 61 -30.72 15.41 14.11
N GLY A 62 -30.97 16.23 13.09
CA GLY A 62 -31.11 17.69 13.22
C GLY A 62 -29.82 18.46 13.25
N ALA A 63 -28.72 17.95 12.65
CA ALA A 63 -27.46 18.68 12.64
C ALA A 63 -27.50 19.99 11.84
N LEU A 64 -28.49 20.18 10.95
CA LEU A 64 -28.60 21.38 10.12
C LEU A 64 -29.52 22.46 10.75
N ASP A 65 -30.04 22.24 11.95
CA ASP A 65 -30.90 23.24 12.66
C ASP A 65 -30.12 24.50 13.08
N HIS A 66 -28.77 24.42 13.03
CA HIS A 66 -27.87 25.52 13.34
C HIS A 66 -26.84 25.73 12.23
N TRP A 67 -26.45 26.99 11.97
CA TRP A 67 -25.51 27.36 10.90
C TRP A 67 -24.16 26.62 10.95
N VAL A 68 -23.71 26.22 12.15
CA VAL A 68 -22.50 25.42 12.34
C VAL A 68 -22.57 24.07 11.60
N GLY A 69 -23.76 23.45 11.58
CA GLY A 69 -23.96 22.18 10.86
C GLY A 69 -23.81 22.32 9.34
N TRP A 70 -24.23 23.46 8.78
CA TRP A 70 -24.02 23.74 7.36
C TRP A 70 -22.54 23.85 6.98
N ILE A 71 -21.72 24.46 7.84
CA ILE A 71 -20.24 24.46 7.65
C ILE A 71 -19.72 23.03 7.64
N GLY A 72 -20.14 22.21 8.62
CA GLY A 72 -19.76 20.79 8.69
C GLY A 72 -20.14 20.04 7.42
N LEU A 73 -21.36 20.24 6.90
CA LEU A 73 -21.82 19.63 5.65
C LEU A 73 -20.94 20.04 4.46
N VAL A 74 -20.59 21.32 4.32
CA VAL A 74 -19.74 21.82 3.25
C VAL A 74 -18.35 21.14 3.31
N LEU A 75 -17.76 21.02 4.52
CA LEU A 75 -16.47 20.34 4.70
C LEU A 75 -16.55 18.85 4.35
N SER A 76 -17.64 18.16 4.74
CA SER A 76 -17.86 16.76 4.35
C SER A 76 -17.99 16.60 2.84
N VAL A 77 -18.73 17.47 2.16
CA VAL A 77 -18.86 17.45 0.69
C VAL A 77 -17.51 17.66 0.01
N LEU A 78 -16.67 18.59 0.50
CA LEU A 78 -15.33 18.79 -0.01
C LEU A 78 -14.44 17.54 0.19
N SER A 79 -14.56 16.86 1.35
CA SER A 79 -13.91 15.57 1.60
C SER A 79 -14.33 14.52 0.58
N TRP A 80 -15.63 14.38 0.30
CA TRP A 80 -16.14 13.42 -0.69
C TRP A 80 -15.61 13.67 -2.09
N ILE A 81 -15.54 14.95 -2.51
CA ILE A 81 -14.96 15.31 -3.81
C ILE A 81 -13.50 14.83 -3.89
N LEU A 82 -12.68 15.10 -2.86
CA LEU A 82 -11.29 14.65 -2.83
C LEU A 82 -11.16 13.13 -2.80
N LEU A 83 -12.02 12.42 -2.06
CA LEU A 83 -12.05 10.95 -2.07
C LEU A 83 -12.41 10.40 -3.45
N LEU A 84 -13.41 10.98 -4.13
CA LEU A 84 -13.79 10.60 -5.50
C LEU A 84 -12.63 10.84 -6.48
N VAL A 85 -11.94 11.97 -6.37
CA VAL A 85 -10.73 12.25 -7.17
C VAL A 85 -9.68 11.15 -6.94
N THR A 86 -9.43 10.78 -5.68
CA THR A 86 -8.49 9.70 -5.33
C THR A 86 -8.89 8.36 -5.97
N ILE A 87 -10.17 8.00 -5.89
CA ILE A 87 -10.72 6.77 -6.48
C ILE A 87 -10.56 6.76 -8.00
N VAL A 88 -10.85 7.88 -8.66
CA VAL A 88 -10.73 7.99 -10.13
C VAL A 88 -9.27 7.90 -10.55
N TRP A 89 -8.36 8.59 -9.87
CA TRP A 89 -6.94 8.53 -10.18
C TRP A 89 -6.34 7.14 -9.98
N SER A 90 -6.73 6.43 -8.92
CA SER A 90 -6.26 5.05 -8.69
C SER A 90 -6.63 4.12 -9.83
N ARG A 91 -7.84 4.26 -10.40
CA ARG A 91 -8.27 3.48 -11.56
C ARG A 91 -7.50 3.83 -12.84
N GLY A 92 -7.15 5.11 -13.01
CA GLY A 92 -6.32 5.57 -14.13
C GLY A 92 -4.91 4.95 -14.09
N THR A 93 -4.32 4.85 -12.92
CA THR A 93 -2.98 4.26 -12.72
C THR A 93 -2.96 2.77 -13.09
N SER A 94 -3.99 2.00 -12.74
CA SER A 94 -4.10 0.58 -13.12
C SER A 94 -4.15 0.41 -14.65
N ARG A 95 -4.93 1.23 -15.34
CA ARG A 95 -4.99 1.20 -16.82
C ARG A 95 -3.67 1.58 -17.48
N ALA A 96 -2.97 2.60 -16.95
CA ALA A 96 -1.66 2.98 -17.45
C ALA A 96 -0.64 1.85 -17.27
N ALA A 97 -0.68 1.14 -16.16
CA ALA A 97 0.16 -0.02 -15.92
C ALA A 97 -0.14 -1.16 -16.91
N GLU A 98 -1.41 -1.46 -17.19
CA GLU A 98 -1.81 -2.45 -18.18
C GLU A 98 -1.30 -2.11 -19.59
N VAL A 99 -1.39 -0.85 -20.00
CA VAL A 99 -0.88 -0.40 -21.31
C VAL A 99 0.64 -0.59 -21.39
N VAL A 100 1.38 -0.16 -20.38
CA VAL A 100 2.85 -0.33 -20.35
C VAL A 100 3.25 -1.80 -20.34
N LEU A 101 2.54 -2.64 -19.57
CA LEU A 101 2.80 -4.09 -19.54
C LEU A 101 2.52 -4.76 -20.90
N ALA A 102 1.48 -4.31 -21.62
CA ALA A 102 1.19 -4.76 -22.96
C ALA A 102 2.26 -4.34 -23.97
N GLU A 103 2.73 -3.07 -23.90
CA GLU A 103 3.81 -2.57 -24.77
C GLU A 103 5.15 -3.30 -24.54
N VAL A 104 5.44 -3.69 -23.30
CA VAL A 104 6.68 -4.42 -22.96
C VAL A 104 6.57 -5.92 -23.28
N GLY A 105 5.40 -6.40 -23.73
CA GLY A 105 5.18 -7.81 -24.07
C GLY A 105 5.18 -8.75 -22.87
N VAL A 106 4.95 -8.24 -21.67
CA VAL A 106 4.96 -9.03 -20.42
C VAL A 106 3.67 -9.84 -20.24
N ILE A 107 2.63 -9.55 -21.04
CA ILE A 107 1.28 -10.14 -20.86
C ILE A 107 1.05 -11.30 -21.86
N ASP A 108 1.88 -11.47 -22.88
CA ASP A 108 1.69 -12.51 -23.88
C ASP A 108 2.31 -13.83 -23.46
N ASP A 109 1.47 -14.74 -23.06
CA ASP A 109 1.69 -16.15 -22.72
C ASP A 109 2.56 -16.37 -21.44
N PRO A 110 1.93 -16.65 -20.31
CA PRO A 110 2.65 -16.97 -19.06
C PRO A 110 3.43 -18.31 -19.13
N GLY A 111 3.49 -18.96 -20.29
CA GLY A 111 4.17 -20.25 -20.44
C GLY A 111 3.68 -21.33 -19.46
N PRO A 112 4.29 -22.52 -19.43
CA PRO A 112 3.93 -23.55 -18.47
C PRO A 112 4.27 -23.11 -17.03
N ARG A 113 3.26 -23.08 -16.15
CA ARG A 113 3.45 -22.71 -14.74
C ARG A 113 4.28 -23.76 -14.02
N HIS A 114 5.38 -23.34 -13.44
CA HIS A 114 6.26 -24.19 -12.67
C HIS A 114 5.74 -24.45 -11.25
N THR A 115 6.08 -25.61 -10.68
CA THR A 115 5.97 -25.83 -9.25
C THR A 115 7.04 -25.00 -8.52
N VAL A 116 6.68 -24.39 -7.39
CA VAL A 116 7.58 -23.48 -6.65
C VAL A 116 8.25 -24.19 -5.50
N SER A 117 9.57 -24.15 -5.47
CA SER A 117 10.38 -24.49 -4.29
C SER A 117 10.67 -23.23 -3.47
N ARG A 118 10.73 -23.39 -2.13
CA ARG A 118 11.16 -22.33 -1.22
C ARG A 118 12.26 -22.82 -0.31
N THR A 119 13.46 -22.28 -0.49
CA THR A 119 14.59 -22.50 0.43
C THR A 119 14.61 -21.37 1.45
N ARG A 120 14.44 -21.71 2.73
CA ARG A 120 14.31 -20.72 3.81
C ARG A 120 15.64 -20.44 4.50
N ASN A 121 15.81 -19.20 4.99
CA ASN A 121 16.86 -18.81 5.91
C ASN A 121 18.29 -19.04 5.38
N VAL A 122 18.50 -18.85 4.07
CA VAL A 122 19.82 -18.91 3.45
C VAL A 122 20.65 -17.74 3.99
N PRO A 123 21.79 -17.99 4.66
CA PRO A 123 22.66 -16.91 5.11
C PRO A 123 23.34 -16.28 3.90
N TYR A 124 23.37 -14.94 3.83
CA TYR A 124 23.99 -14.23 2.73
C TYR A 124 25.02 -13.17 3.18
N ALA A 125 24.93 -12.70 4.42
CA ALA A 125 25.89 -11.75 4.98
C ALA A 125 25.99 -11.87 6.50
N ARG A 126 27.09 -11.37 7.06
CA ARG A 126 27.29 -11.18 8.50
C ARG A 126 27.68 -9.74 8.76
N VAL A 127 26.87 -9.01 9.54
CA VAL A 127 27.07 -7.59 9.85
C VAL A 127 26.85 -7.38 11.34
N GLY A 128 27.83 -6.78 12.03
CA GLY A 128 27.75 -6.53 13.47
C GLY A 128 27.50 -7.78 14.31
N GLY A 129 28.11 -8.91 13.95
CA GLY A 129 27.92 -10.20 14.65
C GLY A 129 26.60 -10.93 14.31
N ARG A 130 25.66 -10.29 13.60
CA ARG A 130 24.38 -10.88 13.19
C ARG A 130 24.48 -11.51 11.80
N VAL A 131 23.91 -12.70 11.64
CA VAL A 131 23.77 -13.36 10.34
C VAL A 131 22.50 -12.91 9.66
N LEU A 132 22.63 -12.25 8.51
CA LEU A 132 21.52 -11.84 7.66
C LEU A 132 21.11 -13.01 6.76
N LYS A 133 19.79 -13.25 6.69
CA LYS A 133 19.21 -14.40 6.00
C LYS A 133 18.19 -13.95 4.99
N LEU A 134 18.10 -14.67 3.89
CA LEU A 134 17.06 -14.51 2.88
C LEU A 134 16.32 -15.84 2.63
N ASP A 135 15.16 -15.75 2.00
CA ASP A 135 14.46 -16.91 1.44
C ASP A 135 14.55 -16.84 -0.07
N VAL A 136 14.75 -18.01 -0.71
CA VAL A 136 14.79 -18.15 -2.16
C VAL A 136 13.52 -18.85 -2.63
N PHE A 137 12.82 -18.25 -3.57
CA PHE A 137 11.70 -18.83 -4.30
C PHE A 137 12.14 -19.13 -5.72
N ALA A 138 12.03 -20.36 -6.17
CA ALA A 138 12.48 -20.74 -7.50
C ALA A 138 11.56 -21.83 -8.07
N PRO A 139 11.50 -22.00 -9.40
CA PRO A 139 10.93 -23.20 -10.01
C PRO A 139 11.58 -24.46 -9.46
N SER A 140 10.79 -25.48 -9.19
CA SER A 140 11.30 -26.77 -8.67
C SER A 140 12.08 -27.55 -9.74
N ASP A 141 11.67 -27.39 -10.99
CA ASP A 141 12.33 -27.91 -12.18
C ASP A 141 13.45 -26.94 -12.59
N ARG A 142 14.66 -27.27 -12.23
CA ARG A 142 15.85 -26.56 -12.70
C ARG A 142 16.43 -27.28 -13.92
N PRO A 143 16.26 -26.77 -15.15
CA PRO A 143 17.03 -27.28 -16.25
C PRO A 143 18.52 -27.07 -15.96
N ASN A 144 19.30 -28.13 -16.07
CA ASN A 144 20.75 -28.09 -15.88
C ASN A 144 21.47 -27.68 -17.18
N ASP A 145 20.81 -26.77 -17.93
CA ASP A 145 21.21 -26.35 -19.30
C ASP A 145 22.00 -25.03 -19.33
N GLY A 146 22.36 -24.50 -18.16
CA GLY A 146 23.06 -23.21 -18.05
C GLY A 146 22.19 -21.98 -18.34
N THR A 147 20.89 -22.13 -18.57
CA THR A 147 19.98 -21.02 -18.84
C THR A 147 19.88 -20.09 -17.64
N ARG A 148 20.10 -18.81 -17.85
CA ARG A 148 19.91 -17.77 -16.83
C ARG A 148 18.43 -17.42 -16.72
N ARG A 149 17.91 -17.37 -15.51
CA ARG A 149 16.55 -16.95 -15.21
C ARG A 149 16.53 -15.51 -14.73
N PRO A 150 15.47 -14.74 -15.04
CA PRO A 150 15.31 -13.42 -14.45
C PRO A 150 15.16 -13.55 -12.93
N ALA A 151 15.64 -12.54 -12.19
CA ALA A 151 15.64 -12.56 -10.73
C ALA A 151 15.07 -11.28 -10.15
N LEU A 152 14.35 -11.40 -9.02
CA LEU A 152 13.84 -10.28 -8.24
C LEU A 152 14.34 -10.36 -6.81
N LEU A 153 14.88 -9.25 -6.31
CA LEU A 153 15.19 -9.08 -4.89
C LEU A 153 14.09 -8.26 -4.23
N GLN A 154 13.41 -8.86 -3.27
CA GLN A 154 12.44 -8.22 -2.39
C GLN A 154 13.10 -7.84 -1.07
N VAL A 155 12.99 -6.57 -0.70
CA VAL A 155 13.41 -6.02 0.59
C VAL A 155 12.18 -5.44 1.26
N HIS A 156 11.86 -5.92 2.48
CA HIS A 156 10.65 -5.50 3.18
C HIS A 156 10.69 -4.04 3.63
N GLY A 157 9.53 -3.40 3.73
CA GLY A 157 9.35 -2.09 4.34
C GLY A 157 9.46 -2.15 5.86
N GLY A 158 9.38 -0.99 6.54
CA GLY A 158 9.42 -0.87 8.00
C GLY A 158 10.33 0.23 8.49
N ALA A 159 10.57 1.26 7.67
CA ALA A 159 11.36 2.46 7.98
C ALA A 159 12.76 2.15 8.55
N TRP A 160 13.35 1.03 8.18
CA TRP A 160 14.64 0.50 8.68
C TRP A 160 14.67 0.18 10.18
N ILE A 161 13.54 0.22 10.87
CA ILE A 161 13.40 0.01 12.33
C ILE A 161 12.69 -1.30 12.64
N ILE A 162 11.68 -1.65 11.85
CA ILE A 162 10.82 -2.83 12.04
C ILE A 162 10.65 -3.60 10.73
N GLY A 163 10.04 -4.77 10.83
CA GLY A 163 9.66 -5.63 9.71
C GLY A 163 10.48 -6.91 9.61
N ASP A 164 9.95 -7.85 8.85
CA ASP A 164 10.58 -9.15 8.55
C ASP A 164 10.21 -9.59 7.13
N LYS A 165 11.11 -10.32 6.49
CA LYS A 165 10.90 -10.90 5.15
C LYS A 165 9.66 -11.79 5.04
N ARG A 166 9.09 -12.26 6.15
CA ARG A 166 7.87 -13.10 6.16
C ARG A 166 6.57 -12.31 6.01
N GLU A 167 6.63 -11.00 6.17
CA GLU A 167 5.44 -10.14 6.20
C GLU A 167 5.06 -9.58 4.82
N GLN A 168 6.04 -9.45 3.91
CA GLN A 168 5.83 -8.77 2.63
C GLN A 168 6.40 -9.55 1.45
N GLY A 169 5.79 -9.39 0.27
CA GLY A 169 6.30 -9.86 -1.02
C GLY A 169 6.16 -11.34 -1.31
N ILE A 170 5.77 -12.19 -0.36
CA ILE A 170 5.68 -13.65 -0.57
C ILE A 170 4.72 -14.04 -1.70
N PRO A 171 3.50 -13.47 -1.83
CA PRO A 171 2.60 -13.79 -2.93
C PRO A 171 3.21 -13.46 -4.29
N LEU A 172 3.82 -12.28 -4.43
CA LEU A 172 4.51 -11.84 -5.64
C LEU A 172 5.65 -12.79 -6.02
N LEU A 173 6.54 -13.10 -5.07
CA LEU A 173 7.68 -13.99 -5.33
C LEU A 173 7.25 -15.41 -5.73
N LYS A 174 6.14 -15.90 -5.15
CA LYS A 174 5.55 -17.18 -5.57
C LYS A 174 4.97 -17.13 -6.98
N ALA A 175 4.27 -16.04 -7.33
CA ALA A 175 3.73 -15.85 -8.66
C ALA A 175 4.86 -15.84 -9.70
N LEU A 176 5.86 -14.98 -9.51
CA LEU A 176 7.02 -14.90 -10.39
C LEU A 176 7.79 -16.23 -10.51
N ALA A 177 7.94 -16.98 -9.40
CA ALA A 177 8.60 -18.28 -9.46
C ALA A 177 7.78 -19.32 -10.25
N ARG A 178 6.44 -19.23 -10.29
CA ARG A 178 5.60 -20.04 -11.19
C ARG A 178 5.84 -19.69 -12.65
N ASP A 179 6.17 -18.44 -12.93
CA ASP A 179 6.46 -17.92 -14.28
C ASP A 179 7.96 -18.02 -14.64
N GLY A 180 8.72 -18.84 -13.91
CA GLY A 180 10.11 -19.17 -14.23
C GLY A 180 11.17 -18.26 -13.60
N TRP A 181 10.80 -17.27 -12.80
CA TRP A 181 11.74 -16.35 -12.13
C TRP A 181 12.36 -16.95 -10.87
N VAL A 182 13.46 -16.34 -10.42
CA VAL A 182 14.02 -16.60 -9.09
C VAL A 182 13.80 -15.39 -8.20
N GLY A 183 13.09 -15.58 -7.09
CA GLY A 183 12.80 -14.55 -6.12
C GLY A 183 13.67 -14.67 -4.87
N PHE A 184 14.24 -13.57 -4.41
CA PHE A 184 15.00 -13.47 -3.16
C PHE A 184 14.24 -12.55 -2.21
N ASN A 185 13.91 -13.03 -1.01
CA ASN A 185 13.23 -12.23 0.03
C ASN A 185 14.18 -12.07 1.22
N ALA A 186 14.75 -10.88 1.39
CA ALA A 186 15.87 -10.63 2.28
C ALA A 186 15.47 -9.87 3.54
N ASN A 187 15.99 -10.32 4.70
CA ASN A 187 16.09 -9.47 5.88
C ASN A 187 17.38 -8.65 5.80
N TYR A 188 17.33 -7.43 6.28
CA TYR A 188 18.48 -6.55 6.39
C TYR A 188 18.67 -6.09 7.86
N ARG A 189 19.77 -5.42 8.14
CA ARG A 189 20.04 -4.87 9.48
C ARG A 189 19.08 -3.71 9.75
N LEU A 190 18.26 -3.84 10.80
CA LEU A 190 17.38 -2.77 11.29
C LEU A 190 18.16 -1.84 12.24
N SER A 191 17.74 -0.58 12.33
CA SER A 191 18.26 0.42 13.27
C SER A 191 17.38 0.45 14.54
N PRO A 192 17.92 0.76 15.72
CA PRO A 192 19.33 0.71 16.11
C PRO A 192 19.80 -0.74 16.31
N ALA A 193 20.98 -1.11 15.81
CA ALA A 193 21.53 -2.46 15.93
C ALA A 193 23.01 -2.40 16.30
#